data_98bd3a18c910ecaf5539978b2d414fd9
#
_entry.id   98bd3a18c910ecaf5539978b2d414fd9
#
_cell.length_a   1.000
_cell.length_b   1.000
_cell.length_c   1.000
_cell.angle_alpha   90.00
_cell.angle_beta   90.00
_cell.angle_gamma   90.00
#
_symmetry.space_group_name_H-M   'P 1'
#
loop_
_entity.id
_entity.type
_entity.pdbx_description
1 polymer ?
#
loop_
_entity_poly.entity_id
_entity_poly.type
_entity_poly.pdbx_seq_one_letter_code
_entity_poly.pdbx_strand_id
1 'polypeptide(L)'
;MLIKTTYTPGEAATIYVDVDGATGTKTAHIQITHLNETIWENDVTFTANGGKTTVPISWTPPTTDHQGYLVSITIDGKQIVTAIDVSSDVTTYPRYGYSVDFMPGETSAESDAMMKELAQVYHVNIVQYYDWMYRHEKFYPMREMSGSICSGIPSQDRQFSSA
;
A
#
# COMPACT_ATOMS: atom_id res chain seq x y z
N MET A 1 1.44 8.67 5.10
CA MET A 1 1.78 7.43 4.35
C MET A 1 2.39 6.41 5.31
N LEU A 2 1.99 5.16 5.25
CA LEU A 2 2.62 4.06 6.00
C LEU A 2 3.88 3.58 5.27
N ILE A 3 4.90 3.15 6.02
CA ILE A 3 6.09 2.51 5.42
C ILE A 3 5.71 1.13 4.87
N LYS A 4 4.91 0.39 5.62
CA LYS A 4 4.28 -0.86 5.23
C LYS A 4 2.89 -0.94 5.83
N THR A 5 2.06 -1.80 5.31
CA THR A 5 0.64 -1.93 5.70
C THR A 5 0.39 -3.07 6.67
N THR A 6 1.29 -4.07 6.68
CA THR A 6 1.20 -5.25 7.54
C THR A 6 2.42 -5.32 8.44
N TYR A 7 2.17 -5.50 9.73
CA TYR A 7 3.17 -5.61 10.79
C TYR A 7 3.01 -6.95 11.50
N THR A 8 4.08 -7.47 12.07
CA THR A 8 3.98 -8.63 12.95
C THR A 8 3.45 -8.23 14.33
N PRO A 9 2.82 -9.15 15.08
CA PRO A 9 2.33 -8.86 16.43
C PRO A 9 3.40 -8.22 17.32
N GLY A 10 3.10 -7.06 17.93
CA GLY A 10 4.02 -6.30 18.77
C GLY A 10 5.10 -5.51 18.04
N GLU A 11 5.14 -5.53 16.71
CA GLU A 11 6.08 -4.74 15.93
C GLU A 11 5.65 -3.26 15.87
N ALA A 12 6.55 -2.34 16.19
CA ALA A 12 6.27 -0.91 16.13
C ALA A 12 5.97 -0.43 14.70
N ALA A 13 4.82 0.21 14.53
CA ALA A 13 4.39 0.85 13.29
C ALA A 13 4.71 2.34 13.32
N THR A 14 5.21 2.90 12.22
CA THR A 14 5.37 4.34 12.06
C THR A 14 4.48 4.83 10.91
N ILE A 15 3.60 5.78 11.25
CA ILE A 15 2.68 6.43 10.34
C ILE A 15 3.22 7.82 10.05
N TYR A 16 3.46 8.14 8.79
CA TYR A 16 3.88 9.49 8.38
C TYR A 16 2.67 10.25 7.85
N VAL A 17 2.36 11.37 8.50
CA VAL A 17 1.29 12.27 8.08
C VAL A 17 1.90 13.47 7.41
N ASP A 18 1.62 13.64 6.12
CA ASP A 18 2.02 14.82 5.37
C ASP A 18 0.93 15.89 5.49
N VAL A 19 1.32 17.03 6.05
CA VAL A 19 0.45 18.20 6.20
C VAL A 19 1.03 19.31 5.31
N ASP A 20 0.22 19.80 4.40
CA ASP A 20 0.63 20.86 3.45
C ASP A 20 -0.16 22.15 3.68
N GLY A 21 0.51 23.28 3.52
CA GLY A 21 -0.07 24.62 3.62
C GLY A 21 -0.48 25.07 5.04
N ALA A 22 -0.28 24.26 6.08
CA ALA A 22 -0.56 24.64 7.47
C ALA A 22 0.53 25.56 8.03
N THR A 23 0.16 26.44 8.98
CA THR A 23 1.08 27.32 9.66
C THR A 23 0.85 27.31 11.18
N GLY A 24 1.93 27.57 11.95
CA GLY A 24 1.88 27.62 13.39
C GLY A 24 1.83 26.27 14.07
N THR A 25 1.57 26.29 15.37
CA THR A 25 1.47 25.07 16.18
C THR A 25 0.12 24.39 15.94
N LYS A 26 0.15 23.12 15.61
CA LYS A 26 -1.00 22.27 15.32
C LYS A 26 -0.98 21.03 16.19
N THR A 27 -2.13 20.44 16.41
CA THR A 27 -2.28 19.16 17.09
C THR A 27 -2.96 18.17 16.16
N ALA A 28 -2.33 17.04 15.95
CA ALA A 28 -2.93 15.88 15.32
C ALA A 28 -3.52 15.00 16.42
N HIS A 29 -4.82 14.77 16.37
CA HIS A 29 -5.53 13.82 17.22
C HIS A 29 -5.60 12.49 16.48
N ILE A 30 -5.04 11.44 17.06
CA ILE A 30 -4.95 10.11 16.49
C ILE A 30 -5.81 9.16 17.30
N GLN A 31 -6.67 8.43 16.62
CA GLN A 31 -7.47 7.36 17.22
C GLN A 31 -7.28 6.07 16.42
N ILE A 32 -6.94 4.99 17.11
CA ILE A 32 -6.78 3.66 16.51
C ILE A 32 -7.85 2.75 17.09
N THR A 33 -8.66 2.16 16.17
CA THR A 33 -9.78 1.30 16.56
C THR A 33 -9.62 -0.08 15.94
N HIS A 34 -10.06 -1.09 16.68
CA HIS A 34 -10.32 -2.44 16.16
C HIS A 34 -11.83 -2.67 16.22
N LEU A 35 -12.43 -2.93 15.06
CA LEU A 35 -13.89 -2.92 14.91
C LEU A 35 -14.47 -1.59 15.44
N ASN A 36 -15.25 -1.63 16.51
CA ASN A 36 -15.86 -0.44 17.12
C ASN A 36 -15.21 -0.02 18.46
N GLU A 37 -14.09 -0.66 18.82
CA GLU A 37 -13.41 -0.39 20.09
C GLU A 37 -12.18 0.47 19.85
N THR A 38 -12.02 1.55 20.61
CA THR A 38 -10.80 2.36 20.62
C THR A 38 -9.71 1.61 21.39
N ILE A 39 -8.65 1.25 20.66
CA ILE A 39 -7.51 0.51 21.22
C ILE A 39 -6.44 1.47 21.71
N TRP A 40 -6.28 2.61 21.02
CA TRP A 40 -5.28 3.61 21.36
C TRP A 40 -5.71 4.99 20.86
N GLU A 41 -5.35 6.00 21.63
CA GLU A 41 -5.63 7.39 21.32
C GLU A 41 -4.48 8.26 21.82
N ASN A 42 -4.06 9.25 21.02
CA ASN A 42 -2.99 10.16 21.38
C ASN A 42 -3.07 11.47 20.60
N ASP A 43 -2.51 12.51 21.19
CA ASP A 43 -2.36 13.82 20.58
C ASP A 43 -0.88 14.09 20.29
N VAL A 44 -0.56 14.46 19.06
CA VAL A 44 0.78 14.83 18.65
C VAL A 44 0.81 16.29 18.21
N THR A 45 1.54 17.12 18.96
CA THR A 45 1.72 18.53 18.64
C THR A 45 2.94 18.71 17.73
N PHE A 46 2.79 19.51 16.68
CA PHE A 46 3.86 19.82 15.73
C PHE A 46 3.78 21.28 15.26
N THR A 47 4.85 21.78 14.69
CA THR A 47 4.89 23.14 14.12
C THR A 47 4.96 23.04 12.62
N ALA A 48 4.03 23.71 11.93
CA ALA A 48 3.95 23.80 10.48
C ALA A 48 4.37 25.20 10.03
N ASN A 49 5.08 25.30 8.88
CA ASN A 49 5.72 26.50 8.39
C ASN A 49 5.15 27.03 7.06
N GLY A 50 3.97 26.53 6.65
CA GLY A 50 3.30 26.92 5.39
C GLY A 50 3.64 26.03 4.19
N GLY A 51 4.68 25.19 4.31
CA GLY A 51 5.02 24.18 3.32
C GLY A 51 4.61 22.78 3.76
N LYS A 52 5.16 21.78 3.10
CA LYS A 52 4.95 20.37 3.48
C LYS A 52 5.68 20.06 4.80
N THR A 53 4.93 19.61 5.78
CA THR A 53 5.43 19.14 7.07
C THR A 53 5.06 17.67 7.25
N THR A 54 6.04 16.81 7.51
CA THR A 54 5.79 15.38 7.76
C THR A 54 5.86 15.10 9.24
N VAL A 55 4.77 14.57 9.80
CA VAL A 55 4.63 14.27 11.23
C VAL A 55 4.72 12.75 11.42
N PRO A 56 5.77 12.24 12.09
CA PRO A 56 5.86 10.83 12.43
C PRO A 56 5.01 10.50 13.65
N ILE A 57 4.20 9.46 13.55
CA ILE A 57 3.39 8.92 14.65
C ILE A 57 3.81 7.48 14.84
N SER A 58 4.27 7.14 16.04
CA SER A 58 4.68 5.78 16.39
C SER A 58 3.62 5.12 17.23
N TRP A 59 3.28 3.89 16.89
CA TRP A 59 2.34 3.06 17.62
C TRP A 59 2.81 1.60 17.61
N THR A 60 2.70 0.93 18.75
CA THR A 60 2.99 -0.51 18.83
C THR A 60 1.67 -1.25 19.02
N PRO A 61 1.26 -2.06 18.03
CA PRO A 61 0.04 -2.83 18.15
C PRO A 61 0.13 -3.88 19.23
N PRO A 62 -1.02 -4.34 19.75
CA PRO A 62 -1.08 -5.51 20.62
C PRO A 62 -0.46 -6.74 19.98
N THR A 63 -0.12 -7.73 20.79
CA THR A 63 0.46 -9.00 20.34
C THR A 63 -0.56 -9.99 19.79
N THR A 64 -1.84 -9.59 19.70
CA THR A 64 -2.90 -10.39 19.10
C THR A 64 -2.71 -10.47 17.60
N ASP A 65 -2.69 -11.69 17.07
CA ASP A 65 -2.46 -11.96 15.66
C ASP A 65 -3.73 -11.82 14.81
N HIS A 66 -3.57 -11.63 13.51
CA HIS A 66 -4.62 -11.56 12.49
C HIS A 66 -5.68 -10.50 12.81
N GLN A 67 -5.25 -9.28 13.13
CA GLN A 67 -6.14 -8.16 13.40
C GLN A 67 -5.88 -6.97 12.47
N GLY A 68 -6.97 -6.33 12.04
CA GLY A 68 -6.94 -5.06 11.32
C GLY A 68 -7.33 -3.91 12.25
N TYR A 69 -6.64 -2.78 12.09
CA TYR A 69 -6.86 -1.56 12.86
C TYR A 69 -7.14 -0.40 11.91
N LEU A 70 -8.20 0.33 12.19
CA LEU A 70 -8.48 1.59 11.52
C LEU A 70 -7.76 2.71 12.28
N VAL A 71 -6.99 3.51 11.55
CA VAL A 71 -6.29 4.69 12.06
C VAL A 71 -7.00 5.93 11.55
N SER A 72 -7.55 6.71 12.45
CA SER A 72 -8.17 8.01 12.16
C SER A 72 -7.29 9.12 12.70
N ILE A 73 -6.96 10.10 11.87
CA ILE A 73 -6.13 11.24 12.26
C ILE A 73 -6.89 12.52 11.90
N THR A 74 -7.10 13.37 12.91
CA THR A 74 -7.82 14.63 12.77
C THR A 74 -6.88 15.80 13.06
N ILE A 75 -6.79 16.75 12.13
CA ILE A 75 -6.03 17.99 12.25
C ILE A 75 -6.92 19.14 11.79
N ASP A 76 -7.11 20.17 12.61
CA ASP A 76 -7.97 21.34 12.30
C ASP A 76 -9.37 20.96 11.79
N GLY A 77 -9.96 19.89 12.34
CA GLY A 77 -11.29 19.39 11.94
C GLY A 77 -11.32 18.60 10.63
N LYS A 78 -10.20 18.43 9.94
CA LYS A 78 -10.08 17.55 8.79
C LYS A 78 -9.61 16.18 9.24
N GLN A 79 -10.32 15.15 8.81
CA GLN A 79 -9.99 13.77 9.12
C GLN A 79 -9.44 13.05 7.90
N ILE A 80 -8.39 12.28 8.11
CA ILE A 80 -7.87 11.28 7.19
C ILE A 80 -7.91 9.92 7.87
N VAL A 81 -8.07 8.87 7.09
CA VAL A 81 -8.11 7.49 7.60
C VAL A 81 -7.14 6.62 6.82
N THR A 82 -6.58 5.65 7.52
CA THR A 82 -5.78 4.56 6.94
C THR A 82 -5.99 3.29 7.75
N ALA A 83 -5.38 2.20 7.35
CA ALA A 83 -5.50 0.94 8.08
C ALA A 83 -4.13 0.31 8.30
N ILE A 84 -4.00 -0.45 9.37
CA ILE A 84 -2.83 -1.27 9.69
C ILE A 84 -3.32 -2.69 9.92
N ASP A 85 -2.69 -3.65 9.27
CA ASP A 85 -2.91 -5.06 9.53
C ASP A 85 -1.79 -5.61 10.41
N VAL A 86 -2.16 -6.42 11.38
CA VAL A 86 -1.23 -7.17 12.22
C VAL A 86 -1.38 -8.64 11.90
N SER A 87 -0.35 -9.24 11.33
CA SER A 87 -0.36 -10.65 10.96
C SER A 87 1.05 -11.22 10.95
N SER A 88 1.22 -12.37 11.60
CA SER A 88 2.45 -13.15 11.50
C SER A 88 2.58 -13.86 10.15
N ASP A 89 1.45 -14.06 9.45
CA ASP A 89 1.39 -14.68 8.13
C ASP A 89 0.32 -14.01 7.27
N VAL A 90 0.75 -13.21 6.30
CA VAL A 90 -0.11 -12.48 5.37
C VAL A 90 -0.95 -13.41 4.47
N THR A 91 -0.57 -14.68 4.33
CA THR A 91 -1.30 -15.64 3.50
C THR A 91 -2.54 -16.21 4.19
N THR A 92 -2.63 -16.11 5.52
CA THR A 92 -3.78 -16.60 6.29
C THR A 92 -5.04 -15.77 6.05
N TYR A 93 -4.92 -14.43 6.03
CA TYR A 93 -6.01 -13.51 5.71
C TYR A 93 -5.52 -12.43 4.73
N PRO A 94 -5.30 -12.79 3.46
CA PRO A 94 -4.74 -11.85 2.50
C PRO A 94 -5.75 -10.78 2.11
N ARG A 95 -5.24 -9.57 1.89
CA ARG A 95 -5.94 -8.54 1.11
C ARG A 95 -5.66 -8.81 -0.36
N TYR A 96 -6.62 -9.45 -0.98
CA TYR A 96 -6.50 -9.99 -2.32
C TYR A 96 -7.04 -9.01 -3.36
N GLY A 97 -6.32 -8.87 -4.46
CA GLY A 97 -6.71 -8.02 -5.58
C GLY A 97 -6.39 -8.64 -6.93
N TYR A 98 -6.92 -8.03 -7.99
CA TYR A 98 -6.67 -8.41 -9.37
C TYR A 98 -5.99 -7.26 -10.09
N SER A 99 -4.99 -7.56 -10.94
CA SER A 99 -4.47 -6.65 -11.93
C SER A 99 -4.91 -7.13 -13.31
N VAL A 100 -5.65 -6.29 -14.02
CA VAL A 100 -6.27 -6.63 -15.31
C VAL A 100 -5.89 -5.63 -16.40
N ASP A 101 -5.18 -4.57 -16.05
CA ASP A 101 -4.83 -3.49 -16.97
C ASP A 101 -3.40 -3.65 -17.45
N PHE A 102 -3.25 -4.24 -18.62
CA PHE A 102 -1.96 -4.46 -19.28
C PHE A 102 -1.96 -3.72 -20.61
N MET A 103 -1.52 -2.46 -20.58
CA MET A 103 -1.50 -1.63 -21.78
C MET A 103 -0.25 -1.89 -22.62
N PRO A 104 -0.41 -2.05 -23.96
CA PRO A 104 0.74 -2.05 -24.84
C PRO A 104 1.55 -0.77 -24.71
N GLY A 105 2.85 -0.89 -24.41
CA GLY A 105 3.74 0.24 -24.24
C GLY A 105 3.85 0.76 -22.80
N GLU A 106 3.20 0.11 -21.83
CA GLU A 106 3.41 0.40 -20.41
C GLU A 106 4.88 0.27 -20.04
N THR A 107 5.40 1.27 -19.37
CA THR A 107 6.79 1.30 -18.89
C THR A 107 6.91 0.62 -17.53
N SER A 108 8.12 0.13 -17.20
CA SER A 108 8.39 -0.42 -15.87
C SER A 108 8.10 0.59 -14.74
N ALA A 109 8.29 1.90 -15.00
CA ALA A 109 8.01 2.93 -14.01
C ALA A 109 6.51 3.09 -13.74
N GLU A 110 5.66 2.94 -14.76
CA GLU A 110 4.20 2.98 -14.61
C GLU A 110 3.71 1.74 -13.86
N SER A 111 4.21 0.55 -14.22
CA SER A 111 3.91 -0.69 -13.48
C SER A 111 4.35 -0.62 -12.02
N ASP A 112 5.54 -0.09 -11.74
CA ASP A 112 6.04 0.11 -10.37
C ASP A 112 5.17 1.11 -9.59
N ALA A 113 4.69 2.17 -10.24
CA ALA A 113 3.80 3.15 -9.61
C ALA A 113 2.45 2.52 -9.26
N MET A 114 1.86 1.73 -10.18
CA MET A 114 0.62 0.99 -9.93
C MET A 114 0.78 0.00 -8.78
N MET A 115 1.87 -0.78 -8.76
CA MET A 115 2.11 -1.73 -7.67
C MET A 115 2.30 -1.05 -6.32
N LYS A 116 2.97 0.11 -6.28
CA LYS A 116 3.07 0.92 -5.07
C LYS A 116 1.72 1.45 -4.61
N GLU A 117 0.88 1.91 -5.52
CA GLU A 117 -0.47 2.36 -5.20
C GLU A 117 -1.30 1.22 -4.62
N LEU A 118 -1.31 0.04 -5.25
CA LEU A 118 -2.01 -1.14 -4.75
C LEU A 118 -1.54 -1.53 -3.34
N ALA A 119 -0.23 -1.51 -3.10
CA ALA A 119 0.32 -1.89 -1.80
C ALA A 119 0.14 -0.82 -0.72
N GLN A 120 0.35 0.47 -1.04
CA GLN A 120 0.44 1.54 -0.05
C GLN A 120 -0.86 2.31 0.17
N VAL A 121 -1.75 2.35 -0.83
CA VAL A 121 -3.04 3.06 -0.75
C VAL A 121 -4.17 2.06 -0.51
N TYR A 122 -4.23 1.00 -1.30
CA TYR A 122 -5.29 -0.01 -1.20
C TYR A 122 -4.94 -1.17 -0.26
N HIS A 123 -3.70 -1.25 0.20
CA HIS A 123 -3.19 -2.27 1.13
C HIS A 123 -3.34 -3.70 0.61
N VAL A 124 -3.32 -3.88 -0.70
CA VAL A 124 -3.34 -5.19 -1.34
C VAL A 124 -1.98 -5.86 -1.13
N ASN A 125 -1.96 -7.08 -0.60
CA ASN A 125 -0.73 -7.83 -0.34
C ASN A 125 -0.61 -9.11 -1.18
N ILE A 126 -1.70 -9.53 -1.84
CA ILE A 126 -1.68 -10.60 -2.84
C ILE A 126 -2.41 -10.12 -4.09
N VAL A 127 -1.72 -10.14 -5.23
CA VAL A 127 -2.29 -9.74 -6.52
C VAL A 127 -2.31 -10.93 -7.45
N GLN A 128 -3.46 -11.18 -8.04
CA GLN A 128 -3.58 -12.10 -9.17
C GLN A 128 -3.57 -11.30 -10.46
N TYR A 129 -2.66 -11.65 -11.37
CA TYR A 129 -2.69 -11.15 -12.73
C TYR A 129 -3.77 -11.91 -13.49
N TYR A 130 -4.75 -11.17 -14.01
CA TYR A 130 -5.88 -11.74 -14.75
C TYR A 130 -5.87 -11.19 -16.18
N ASP A 131 -6.18 -12.05 -17.17
CA ASP A 131 -6.18 -11.69 -18.58
C ASP A 131 -4.83 -11.12 -19.10
N TRP A 132 -3.72 -11.58 -18.54
CA TRP A 132 -2.38 -11.15 -18.93
C TRP A 132 -1.96 -11.63 -20.33
N MET A 133 -2.76 -12.50 -20.96
CA MET A 133 -2.49 -13.06 -22.27
C MET A 133 -2.83 -12.07 -23.38
N TYR A 134 -1.99 -12.02 -24.39
CA TYR A 134 -2.19 -11.17 -25.58
C TYR A 134 -3.57 -11.40 -26.23
N ARG A 135 -3.99 -12.66 -26.34
CA ARG A 135 -5.32 -13.09 -26.76
C ARG A 135 -5.63 -14.45 -26.16
N HIS A 136 -6.89 -14.74 -25.89
CA HIS A 136 -7.33 -16.03 -25.32
C HIS A 136 -6.96 -17.24 -26.19
N GLU A 137 -6.88 -17.05 -27.52
CA GLU A 137 -6.48 -18.09 -28.48
C GLU A 137 -4.97 -18.12 -28.78
N LYS A 138 -4.18 -17.15 -28.25
CA LYS A 138 -2.72 -17.06 -28.48
C LYS A 138 -2.01 -16.71 -27.16
N PHE A 139 -1.41 -17.72 -26.57
CA PHE A 139 -0.75 -17.62 -25.27
C PHE A 139 0.59 -16.85 -25.30
N TYR A 140 1.16 -16.58 -26.46
CA TYR A 140 2.40 -15.78 -26.60
C TYR A 140 2.28 -14.74 -27.70
N PRO A 141 2.96 -13.60 -27.55
CA PRO A 141 3.08 -12.64 -28.63
C PRO A 141 3.82 -13.29 -29.80
N MET A 142 3.33 -13.11 -31.03
CA MET A 142 4.06 -13.52 -32.20
C MET A 142 5.38 -12.73 -32.28
N ARG A 143 6.42 -13.36 -32.82
CA ARG A 143 7.80 -12.84 -32.94
C ARG A 143 7.93 -11.47 -33.64
N GLU A 144 6.90 -11.04 -34.36
CA GLU A 144 6.86 -9.77 -35.07
C GLU A 144 6.44 -8.56 -34.24
N MET A 145 5.99 -8.77 -33.02
CA MET A 145 5.74 -7.67 -32.07
C MET A 145 6.98 -7.44 -31.20
N SER A 146 8.05 -6.99 -31.82
CA SER A 146 9.26 -6.53 -31.14
C SER A 146 8.99 -5.14 -30.55
N GLY A 147 8.36 -5.06 -29.43
CA GLY A 147 8.09 -3.82 -28.72
C GLY A 147 7.20 -4.08 -27.54
N SER A 148 7.80 -4.22 -26.39
CA SER A 148 7.20 -3.96 -25.07
C SER A 148 5.83 -4.57 -24.78
N ILE A 149 5.71 -5.88 -24.88
CA ILE A 149 4.68 -6.57 -24.11
C ILE A 149 5.42 -7.34 -23.03
N CYS A 150 5.14 -7.01 -21.78
CA CYS A 150 5.67 -7.66 -20.58
C CYS A 150 7.04 -7.20 -20.09
N SER A 151 7.22 -5.91 -19.80
CA SER A 151 8.29 -5.49 -18.89
C SER A 151 8.05 -5.90 -17.44
N GLY A 152 6.88 -6.45 -17.13
CA GLY A 152 6.53 -6.93 -15.79
C GLY A 152 6.60 -8.43 -15.57
N ILE A 153 6.94 -9.24 -16.58
CA ILE A 153 7.11 -10.69 -16.38
C ILE A 153 8.50 -10.94 -15.80
N PRO A 154 8.62 -11.64 -14.65
CA PRO A 154 9.92 -12.02 -14.09
C PRO A 154 10.77 -12.76 -15.11
N SER A 155 12.08 -12.53 -15.11
CA SER A 155 13.06 -13.07 -16.05
C SER A 155 13.14 -14.62 -16.12
N GLN A 156 12.38 -15.32 -15.31
CA GLN A 156 12.31 -16.79 -15.31
C GLN A 156 11.57 -17.35 -16.54
N ASP A 157 10.63 -16.59 -17.14
CA ASP A 157 9.89 -17.08 -18.30
C ASP A 157 10.64 -16.93 -19.63
N ARG A 158 11.85 -16.36 -19.62
CA ARG A 158 12.70 -16.29 -20.82
C ARG A 158 13.41 -17.59 -21.18
N GLN A 159 13.34 -18.62 -20.33
CA GLN A 159 14.06 -19.90 -20.58
C GLN A 159 13.29 -20.89 -21.45
N PHE A 160 12.04 -20.64 -21.79
CA PHE A 160 11.26 -21.56 -22.64
C PHE A 160 11.30 -21.23 -24.14
N SER A 161 12.20 -20.36 -24.58
CA SER A 161 12.32 -19.92 -25.98
C SER A 161 13.47 -20.57 -26.75
N SER A 162 13.98 -21.71 -26.30
CA SER A 162 15.01 -22.42 -27.04
C SER A 162 14.83 -23.94 -26.96
N ALA A 163 13.93 -24.47 -27.78
CA ALA A 163 13.95 -25.80 -28.32
C ALA A 163 13.08 -25.85 -29.62
#